data_98cbe56de4c13644f9d68246d79971fb
#
_entry.id   98cbe56de4c13644f9d68246d79971fb
#
_cell.length_a   1.000
_cell.length_b   1.000
_cell.length_c   1.000
_cell.angle_alpha   90.00
_cell.angle_beta   90.00
_cell.angle_gamma   90.00
#
_symmetry.space_group_name_H-M   'P 1'
#
loop_
_entity.id
_entity.type
_entity.pdbx_description
1 polymer ?
#
loop_
_entity_poly.entity_id
_entity_poly.type
_entity_poly.pdbx_seq_one_letter_code
_entity_poly.pdbx_strand_id
1 'polypeptide(L)'
;MQVFYLAKAELTIDTHTHSDLSPDGNDPAERLATCAAANGLDVLCITDHFEVPEKEDAAYRDLLQTRYHEILQTRQRHTADPCILAGLELGGAIYDPAFAEDLLRRYDFDFVLNSLHHIFYPDGPVDYYNVDYQRHDPQALLQDYFEKLYNQCRLGLYDSLAHIDYPTRYMRLKGIDCPLEPLYDVI
;
A
#
# COMPACT_ATOMS: atom_id res chain seq x y z
N MET A 1 -24.80 -11.67 -11.12
CA MET A 1 -23.42 -12.12 -10.92
C MET A 1 -23.02 -12.91 -12.16
N GLN A 2 -22.29 -12.27 -13.06
CA GLN A 2 -21.86 -12.92 -14.31
C GLN A 2 -20.48 -13.52 -14.04
N VAL A 3 -20.42 -14.83 -13.97
CA VAL A 3 -19.15 -15.56 -13.80
C VAL A 3 -18.47 -15.61 -15.17
N PHE A 4 -17.43 -14.83 -15.35
CA PHE A 4 -16.56 -14.94 -16.51
C PHE A 4 -15.64 -16.13 -16.33
N TYR A 5 -15.85 -17.20 -17.07
CA TYR A 5 -14.86 -18.26 -17.25
C TYR A 5 -13.74 -17.71 -18.15
N LEU A 6 -12.63 -17.30 -17.55
CA LEU A 6 -11.44 -16.98 -18.31
C LEU A 6 -10.84 -18.28 -18.84
N ALA A 7 -10.80 -18.41 -20.15
CA ALA A 7 -10.19 -19.57 -20.84
C ALA A 7 -8.65 -19.53 -20.83
N LYS A 8 -8.03 -18.58 -20.11
CA LYS A 8 -6.59 -18.41 -20.01
C LYS A 8 -6.06 -19.25 -18.85
N ALA A 9 -5.07 -20.09 -19.12
CA ALA A 9 -4.48 -21.00 -18.11
C ALA A 9 -3.70 -20.25 -17.01
N GLU A 10 -3.22 -19.03 -17.32
CA GLU A 10 -2.47 -18.18 -16.41
C GLU A 10 -2.93 -16.73 -16.57
N LEU A 11 -3.22 -16.05 -15.45
CA LEU A 11 -3.56 -14.63 -15.43
C LEU A 11 -2.29 -13.82 -15.10
N THR A 12 -2.09 -12.74 -15.83
CA THR A 12 -1.07 -11.74 -15.51
C THR A 12 -1.72 -10.61 -14.74
N ILE A 13 -1.36 -10.47 -13.46
CA ILE A 13 -2.00 -9.57 -12.52
C ILE A 13 -0.95 -8.66 -11.88
N ASP A 14 -1.24 -7.35 -11.82
CA ASP A 14 -0.51 -6.40 -11.01
C ASP A 14 -1.44 -5.83 -9.94
N THR A 15 -1.11 -6.05 -8.67
CA THR A 15 -1.92 -5.64 -7.52
C THR A 15 -1.27 -4.57 -6.66
N HIS A 16 -0.16 -3.97 -7.10
CA HIS A 16 0.52 -2.92 -6.36
C HIS A 16 1.07 -1.86 -7.31
N THR A 17 0.23 -0.89 -7.65
CA THR A 17 0.55 0.16 -8.63
C THR A 17 0.02 1.50 -8.13
N HIS A 18 0.81 2.58 -8.32
CA HIS A 18 0.47 3.94 -7.88
C HIS A 18 0.29 4.89 -9.05
N SER A 19 -0.78 5.70 -8.99
CA SER A 19 -0.99 6.79 -9.92
C SER A 19 -0.18 8.04 -9.52
N ASP A 20 -0.16 9.05 -10.39
CA ASP A 20 0.48 10.36 -10.11
C ASP A 20 -0.22 11.16 -8.99
N LEU A 21 -1.32 10.67 -8.46
CA LEU A 21 -1.94 11.20 -7.25
C LEU A 21 -1.30 10.64 -5.96
N SER A 22 -0.47 9.60 -6.06
CA SER A 22 0.37 9.11 -4.96
C SER A 22 1.75 9.75 -4.98
N PRO A 23 2.42 9.93 -3.81
CA PRO A 23 3.71 10.64 -3.73
C PRO A 23 4.83 10.00 -4.55
N ASP A 24 4.74 8.72 -4.82
CA ASP A 24 5.73 7.90 -5.53
C ASP A 24 5.26 7.43 -6.92
N GLY A 25 4.03 7.78 -7.33
CA GLY A 25 3.51 7.56 -8.68
C GLY A 25 3.94 8.66 -9.65
N ASN A 26 3.97 8.35 -10.93
CA ASN A 26 4.44 9.30 -11.96
C ASN A 26 3.46 9.47 -13.13
N ASP A 27 2.53 8.54 -13.30
CA ASP A 27 1.62 8.50 -14.44
C ASP A 27 0.16 8.46 -13.96
N PRO A 28 -0.77 9.16 -14.63
CA PRO A 28 -2.18 9.10 -14.29
C PRO A 28 -2.75 7.69 -14.50
N ALA A 29 -3.81 7.36 -13.75
CA ALA A 29 -4.47 6.04 -13.79
C ALA A 29 -4.82 5.58 -15.22
N GLU A 30 -5.25 6.49 -16.08
CA GLU A 30 -5.56 6.24 -17.49
C GLU A 30 -4.35 5.72 -18.28
N ARG A 31 -3.16 6.30 -18.02
CA ARG A 31 -1.93 5.86 -18.68
C ARG A 31 -1.47 4.50 -18.16
N LEU A 32 -1.59 4.26 -16.86
CA LEU A 32 -1.31 2.94 -16.26
C LEU A 32 -2.18 1.87 -16.91
N ALA A 33 -3.49 2.10 -17.04
CA ALA A 33 -4.42 1.20 -17.71
C ALA A 33 -4.04 0.94 -19.18
N THR A 34 -3.71 2.00 -19.92
CA THR A 34 -3.28 1.89 -21.32
C THR A 34 -1.99 1.08 -21.45
N CYS A 35 -1.01 1.31 -20.58
CA CYS A 35 0.25 0.56 -20.57
C CYS A 35 0.03 -0.91 -20.18
N ALA A 36 -0.84 -1.17 -19.20
CA ALA A 36 -1.20 -2.53 -18.78
C ALA A 36 -1.83 -3.31 -19.94
N ALA A 37 -2.80 -2.69 -20.66
CA ALA A 37 -3.39 -3.27 -21.88
C ALA A 37 -2.35 -3.60 -22.94
N ALA A 38 -1.45 -2.65 -23.23
CA ALA A 38 -0.41 -2.81 -24.23
C ALA A 38 0.60 -3.93 -23.88
N ASN A 39 0.78 -4.24 -22.61
CA ASN A 39 1.65 -5.29 -22.11
C ASN A 39 0.92 -6.61 -21.81
N GLY A 40 -0.37 -6.68 -22.09
CA GLY A 40 -1.15 -7.92 -21.97
C GLY A 40 -1.45 -8.33 -20.55
N LEU A 41 -1.54 -7.37 -19.59
CA LEU A 41 -2.06 -7.63 -18.26
C LEU A 41 -3.56 -7.97 -18.36
N ASP A 42 -3.99 -8.94 -17.56
CA ASP A 42 -5.39 -9.31 -17.43
C ASP A 42 -6.10 -8.50 -16.34
N VAL A 43 -5.35 -8.14 -15.28
CA VAL A 43 -5.85 -7.35 -14.15
C VAL A 43 -4.81 -6.31 -13.73
N LEU A 44 -5.25 -5.08 -13.55
CA LEU A 44 -4.49 -4.00 -12.94
C LEU A 44 -5.25 -3.47 -11.72
N CYS A 45 -4.65 -3.52 -10.54
CA CYS A 45 -5.16 -2.89 -9.35
C CYS A 45 -4.36 -1.62 -9.04
N ILE A 46 -5.00 -0.46 -9.05
CA ILE A 46 -4.38 0.80 -8.67
C ILE A 46 -4.60 0.99 -7.18
N THR A 47 -3.50 1.03 -6.41
CA THR A 47 -3.48 1.00 -4.94
C THR A 47 -2.80 2.26 -4.39
N ASP A 48 -3.33 3.43 -4.72
CA ASP A 48 -2.80 4.69 -4.20
C ASP A 48 -2.81 4.73 -2.69
N HIS A 49 -1.83 5.41 -2.09
CA HIS A 49 -1.61 5.45 -0.65
C HIS A 49 -2.73 6.12 0.14
N PHE A 50 -3.01 5.60 1.31
CA PHE A 50 -3.60 6.35 2.42
C PHE A 50 -2.89 5.99 3.73
N GLU A 51 -2.23 6.98 4.33
CA GLU A 51 -1.48 6.83 5.58
C GLU A 51 -2.35 7.27 6.77
N VAL A 52 -2.73 6.32 7.64
CA VAL A 52 -3.52 6.60 8.84
C VAL A 52 -2.85 7.64 9.76
N PRO A 53 -1.51 7.67 9.92
CA PRO A 53 -0.82 8.72 10.66
C PRO A 53 -1.08 10.15 10.15
N GLU A 54 -1.42 10.31 8.87
CA GLU A 54 -1.67 11.60 8.22
C GLU A 54 -3.16 11.98 8.16
N LYS A 55 -4.04 11.18 8.76
CA LYS A 55 -5.50 11.32 8.71
C LYS A 55 -6.06 12.67 9.17
N GLU A 56 -5.32 13.42 9.97
CA GLU A 56 -5.76 14.74 10.45
C GLU A 56 -5.68 15.83 9.37
N ASP A 57 -4.90 15.63 8.31
CA ASP A 57 -4.87 16.52 7.17
C ASP A 57 -6.16 16.38 6.32
N ALA A 58 -6.97 17.44 6.30
CA ALA A 58 -8.22 17.46 5.55
C ALA A 58 -7.98 17.34 4.03
N ALA A 59 -6.95 18.02 3.50
CA ALA A 59 -6.62 17.97 2.08
C ALA A 59 -6.18 16.55 1.67
N TYR A 60 -5.46 15.86 2.55
CA TYR A 60 -5.06 14.47 2.33
C TYR A 60 -6.26 13.51 2.30
N ARG A 61 -7.27 13.73 3.17
CA ARG A 61 -8.52 12.95 3.10
C ARG A 61 -9.33 13.22 1.83
N ASP A 62 -9.39 14.49 1.39
CA ASP A 62 -10.07 14.86 0.14
C ASP A 62 -9.35 14.27 -1.08
N LEU A 63 -8.03 14.13 -1.01
CA LEU A 63 -7.22 13.47 -2.04
C LEU A 63 -7.57 11.99 -2.19
N LEU A 64 -7.85 11.28 -1.10
CA LEU A 64 -8.30 9.87 -1.18
C LEU A 64 -9.59 9.74 -2.02
N GLN A 65 -10.55 10.63 -1.80
CA GLN A 65 -11.78 10.64 -2.59
C GLN A 65 -11.49 10.87 -4.08
N THR A 66 -10.55 11.77 -4.38
CA THR A 66 -10.13 12.07 -5.75
C THR A 66 -9.48 10.85 -6.40
N ARG A 67 -8.54 10.19 -5.73
CA ARG A 67 -7.88 8.95 -6.15
C ARG A 67 -8.90 7.87 -6.48
N TYR A 68 -9.79 7.59 -5.54
CA TYR A 68 -10.83 6.58 -5.73
C TYR A 68 -11.72 6.86 -6.94
N HIS A 69 -12.18 8.12 -7.10
CA HIS A 69 -13.02 8.49 -8.24
C HIS A 69 -12.29 8.40 -9.58
N GLU A 70 -11.02 8.77 -9.64
CA GLU A 70 -10.21 8.66 -10.86
C GLU A 70 -10.04 7.21 -11.30
N ILE A 71 -9.78 6.30 -10.37
CA ILE A 71 -9.70 4.87 -10.66
C ILE A 71 -11.04 4.36 -11.20
N LEU A 72 -12.17 4.73 -10.58
CA LEU A 72 -13.49 4.34 -11.06
C LEU A 72 -13.81 4.89 -12.46
N GLN A 73 -13.42 6.12 -12.76
CA GLN A 73 -13.56 6.69 -14.10
C GLN A 73 -12.70 5.98 -15.14
N THR A 74 -11.47 5.64 -14.78
CA THR A 74 -10.58 4.83 -15.62
C THR A 74 -11.18 3.47 -15.90
N ARG A 75 -11.70 2.77 -14.88
CA ARG A 75 -12.44 1.50 -15.04
C ARG A 75 -13.61 1.62 -16.03
N GLN A 76 -14.38 2.71 -15.98
CA GLN A 76 -15.50 2.93 -16.90
C GLN A 76 -15.08 3.12 -18.37
N ARG A 77 -13.89 3.68 -18.61
CA ARG A 77 -13.34 3.87 -19.96
C ARG A 77 -12.70 2.61 -20.50
N HIS A 78 -12.09 1.81 -19.63
CA HIS A 78 -11.43 0.54 -19.95
C HIS A 78 -12.38 -0.63 -19.62
N THR A 79 -13.26 -1.00 -20.57
CA THR A 79 -14.27 -2.06 -20.37
C THR A 79 -13.83 -3.43 -20.87
N ALA A 80 -12.64 -3.50 -21.46
CA ALA A 80 -11.95 -4.71 -21.89
C ALA A 80 -10.72 -4.96 -21.00
N ASP A 81 -9.81 -5.82 -21.42
CA ASP A 81 -8.56 -6.06 -20.68
C ASP A 81 -7.67 -4.80 -20.67
N PRO A 82 -7.03 -4.53 -19.55
CA PRO A 82 -7.11 -5.22 -18.28
C PRO A 82 -8.39 -4.90 -17.50
N CYS A 83 -8.84 -5.82 -16.66
CA CYS A 83 -9.83 -5.51 -15.62
C CYS A 83 -9.19 -4.54 -14.62
N ILE A 84 -9.74 -3.34 -14.46
CA ILE A 84 -9.23 -2.33 -13.52
C ILE A 84 -9.91 -2.51 -12.17
N LEU A 85 -9.12 -2.71 -11.12
CA LEU A 85 -9.57 -2.79 -9.75
C LEU A 85 -9.28 -1.48 -9.01
N ALA A 86 -10.24 -1.02 -8.22
CA ALA A 86 -10.04 0.09 -7.29
C ALA A 86 -9.43 -0.46 -6.01
N GLY A 87 -8.13 -0.25 -5.86
CA GLY A 87 -7.39 -0.66 -4.69
C GLY A 87 -7.06 0.50 -3.76
N LEU A 88 -6.47 0.14 -2.64
CA LEU A 88 -5.91 1.04 -1.65
C LEU A 88 -4.65 0.43 -1.05
N GLU A 89 -3.57 1.19 -0.94
CA GLU A 89 -2.50 0.87 -0.01
C GLU A 89 -2.74 1.61 1.30
N LEU A 90 -3.22 0.86 2.30
CA LEU A 90 -3.55 1.38 3.63
C LEU A 90 -2.33 1.27 4.54
N GLY A 91 -1.69 2.41 4.78
CA GLY A 91 -0.52 2.50 5.64
C GLY A 91 -0.87 2.78 7.11
N GLY A 92 -0.24 2.01 8.02
CA GLY A 92 -0.27 2.29 9.44
C GLY A 92 -1.63 2.14 10.13
N ALA A 93 -2.48 1.22 9.70
CA ALA A 93 -3.79 0.95 10.30
C ALA A 93 -3.71 0.64 11.80
N ILE A 94 -2.58 0.12 12.29
CA ILE A 94 -2.33 -0.18 13.70
C ILE A 94 -2.38 1.08 14.59
N TYR A 95 -2.14 2.26 14.04
CA TYR A 95 -2.11 3.52 14.80
C TYR A 95 -3.49 4.09 15.10
N ASP A 96 -4.50 3.74 14.31
CA ASP A 96 -5.91 3.98 14.61
C ASP A 96 -6.80 2.97 13.87
N PRO A 97 -6.96 1.76 14.42
CA PRO A 97 -7.74 0.71 13.78
C PRO A 97 -9.21 1.08 13.56
N ALA A 98 -9.79 1.86 14.49
CA ALA A 98 -11.19 2.27 14.37
C ALA A 98 -11.40 3.24 13.20
N PHE A 99 -10.48 4.17 13.01
CA PHE A 99 -10.50 5.06 11.84
C PHE A 99 -10.29 4.27 10.55
N ALA A 100 -9.33 3.35 10.51
CA ALA A 100 -9.06 2.51 9.33
C ALA A 100 -10.30 1.70 8.94
N GLU A 101 -10.95 1.06 9.90
CA GLU A 101 -12.19 0.31 9.67
C GLU A 101 -13.33 1.20 9.15
N ASP A 102 -13.54 2.38 9.73
CA ASP A 102 -14.55 3.34 9.28
C ASP A 102 -14.26 3.87 7.86
N LEU A 103 -13.00 4.13 7.55
CA LEU A 103 -12.56 4.53 6.21
C LEU A 103 -12.89 3.46 5.17
N LEU A 104 -12.54 2.20 5.43
CA LEU A 104 -12.82 1.10 4.52
C LEU A 104 -14.33 0.84 4.32
N ARG A 105 -15.18 1.18 5.29
CA ARG A 105 -16.63 1.11 5.13
C ARG A 105 -17.22 2.20 4.22
N ARG A 106 -16.50 3.30 4.00
CA ARG A 106 -16.99 4.43 3.19
C ARG A 106 -16.75 4.25 1.70
N TYR A 107 -15.82 3.37 1.33
CA TYR A 107 -15.42 3.14 -0.04
C TYR A 107 -15.55 1.64 -0.36
N ASP A 108 -15.96 1.33 -1.58
CA ASP A 108 -16.08 -0.05 -2.06
C ASP A 108 -14.79 -0.44 -2.81
N PHE A 109 -13.70 -0.57 -2.05
CA PHE A 109 -12.44 -1.04 -2.62
C PHE A 109 -12.52 -2.52 -2.99
N ASP A 110 -11.99 -2.86 -4.16
CA ASP A 110 -11.89 -4.25 -4.61
C ASP A 110 -10.73 -4.99 -3.97
N PHE A 111 -9.69 -4.26 -3.52
CA PHE A 111 -8.47 -4.82 -2.98
C PHE A 111 -7.76 -3.83 -2.05
N VAL A 112 -7.35 -4.31 -0.90
CA VAL A 112 -6.64 -3.51 0.11
C VAL A 112 -5.29 -4.14 0.41
N LEU A 113 -4.22 -3.39 0.15
CA LEU A 113 -2.87 -3.69 0.63
C LEU A 113 -2.69 -3.10 2.03
N ASN A 114 -2.06 -3.86 2.90
CA ASN A 114 -1.68 -3.41 4.23
C ASN A 114 -0.18 -3.10 4.24
N SER A 115 0.19 -1.89 4.64
CA SER A 115 1.59 -1.44 4.72
C SER A 115 1.89 -0.75 6.04
N LEU A 116 3.16 -0.68 6.39
CA LEU A 116 3.64 0.05 7.57
C LEU A 116 4.83 0.91 7.18
N HIS A 117 4.57 2.19 6.86
CA HIS A 117 5.58 3.12 6.38
C HIS A 117 6.15 4.02 7.46
N HIS A 118 5.45 4.18 8.59
CA HIS A 118 5.81 5.15 9.61
C HIS A 118 6.24 4.53 10.94
N ILE A 119 7.23 5.16 11.55
CA ILE A 119 7.56 5.02 12.97
C ILE A 119 7.10 6.27 13.72
N PHE A 120 6.64 6.13 14.96
CA PHE A 120 6.26 7.27 15.79
C PHE A 120 7.36 7.68 16.76
N TYR A 121 7.71 8.96 16.71
CA TYR A 121 8.54 9.65 17.67
C TYR A 121 7.70 10.60 18.54
N PRO A 122 8.25 11.15 19.63
CA PRO A 122 7.53 12.15 20.44
C PRO A 122 7.02 13.36 19.65
N ASP A 123 7.73 13.71 18.57
CA ASP A 123 7.41 14.84 17.69
C ASP A 123 6.46 14.48 16.54
N GLY A 124 6.03 13.23 16.46
CA GLY A 124 5.07 12.74 15.46
C GLY A 124 5.56 11.57 14.61
N PRO A 125 4.77 11.18 13.59
CA PRO A 125 5.13 10.10 12.68
C PRO A 125 6.25 10.53 11.74
N VAL A 126 7.16 9.59 11.47
CA VAL A 126 8.24 9.75 10.49
C VAL A 126 8.24 8.53 9.59
N ASP A 127 8.21 8.75 8.27
CA ASP A 127 8.38 7.67 7.31
C ASP A 127 9.75 7.02 7.47
N TYR A 128 9.82 5.70 7.39
CA TYR A 128 11.08 4.93 7.44
C TYR A 128 12.09 5.38 6.38
N TYR A 129 11.64 5.92 5.24
CA TYR A 129 12.50 6.57 4.25
C TYR A 129 13.32 7.72 4.84
N ASN A 130 12.74 8.50 5.77
CA ASN A 130 13.34 9.70 6.38
C ASN A 130 14.06 9.42 7.70
N VAL A 131 14.02 8.20 8.22
CA VAL A 131 14.67 7.85 9.49
C VAL A 131 16.18 8.04 9.42
N ASP A 132 16.75 8.68 10.44
CA ASP A 132 18.20 8.72 10.66
C ASP A 132 18.65 7.43 11.35
N TYR A 133 18.84 6.39 10.56
CA TYR A 133 19.21 5.06 11.05
C TYR A 133 20.52 5.01 11.85
N GLN A 134 21.41 6.01 11.69
CA GLN A 134 22.68 6.05 12.45
C GLN A 134 22.46 6.39 13.93
N ARG A 135 21.27 6.91 14.28
CA ARG A 135 20.88 7.23 15.66
C ARG A 135 20.12 6.12 16.36
N HIS A 136 19.89 5.02 15.68
CA HIS A 136 19.11 3.90 16.18
C HIS A 136 19.98 2.63 16.26
N ASP A 137 19.63 1.75 17.19
CA ASP A 137 20.01 0.34 17.08
C ASP A 137 19.17 -0.29 15.96
N PRO A 138 19.78 -0.73 14.84
CA PRO A 138 19.04 -1.27 13.71
C PRO A 138 18.24 -2.51 14.06
N GLN A 139 18.77 -3.36 14.96
CA GLN A 139 18.09 -4.59 15.38
C GLN A 139 16.83 -4.28 16.19
N ALA A 140 16.94 -3.36 17.16
CA ALA A 140 15.80 -2.93 17.98
C ALA A 140 14.71 -2.23 17.11
N LEU A 141 15.11 -1.44 16.11
CA LEU A 141 14.17 -0.78 15.21
C LEU A 141 13.41 -1.79 14.35
N LEU A 142 14.10 -2.80 13.81
CA LEU A 142 13.47 -3.84 13.02
C LEU A 142 12.55 -4.73 13.87
N GLN A 143 12.96 -5.04 15.10
CA GLN A 143 12.09 -5.78 16.01
C GLN A 143 10.78 -5.03 16.28
N ASP A 144 10.85 -3.75 16.62
CA ASP A 144 9.66 -2.89 16.81
C ASP A 144 8.79 -2.82 15.55
N TYR A 145 9.41 -2.72 14.38
CA TYR A 145 8.72 -2.74 13.09
C TYR A 145 7.93 -4.03 12.88
N PHE A 146 8.59 -5.19 13.03
CA PHE A 146 7.95 -6.49 12.79
C PHE A 146 6.87 -6.80 13.84
N GLU A 147 7.07 -6.43 15.10
CA GLU A 147 6.04 -6.56 16.14
C GLU A 147 4.79 -5.73 15.80
N LYS A 148 4.97 -4.50 15.33
CA LYS A 148 3.86 -3.65 14.88
C LYS A 148 3.19 -4.20 13.63
N LEU A 149 3.97 -4.65 12.65
CA LEU A 149 3.45 -5.26 11.42
C LEU A 149 2.63 -6.51 11.73
N TYR A 150 3.14 -7.40 12.60
CA TYR A 150 2.41 -8.55 13.08
C TYR A 150 1.07 -8.17 13.74
N ASN A 151 1.08 -7.19 14.63
CA ASN A 151 -0.14 -6.70 15.28
C ASN A 151 -1.10 -6.06 14.28
N GLN A 152 -0.60 -5.35 13.27
CA GLN A 152 -1.40 -4.79 12.19
C GLN A 152 -2.04 -5.89 11.34
N CYS A 153 -1.32 -6.97 11.05
CA CYS A 153 -1.85 -8.13 10.35
C CYS A 153 -3.05 -8.76 11.08
N ARG A 154 -3.06 -8.74 12.40
CA ARG A 154 -4.16 -9.28 13.20
C ARG A 154 -5.45 -8.46 13.15
N LEU A 155 -5.42 -7.25 12.64
CA LEU A 155 -6.62 -6.44 12.45
C LEU A 155 -7.56 -7.01 11.38
N GLY A 156 -7.00 -7.73 10.39
CA GLY A 156 -7.79 -8.36 9.33
C GLY A 156 -8.51 -7.38 8.41
N LEU A 157 -7.98 -6.17 8.24
CA LEU A 157 -8.56 -5.08 7.45
C LEU A 157 -7.96 -4.99 6.03
N TYR A 158 -7.52 -6.10 5.45
CA TYR A 158 -6.79 -6.11 4.18
C TYR A 158 -6.87 -7.47 3.49
N ASP A 159 -6.53 -7.48 2.19
CA ASP A 159 -6.47 -8.69 1.37
C ASP A 159 -5.04 -9.22 1.24
N SER A 160 -4.03 -8.34 1.22
CA SER A 160 -2.63 -8.71 1.11
C SER A 160 -1.74 -7.78 1.92
N LEU A 161 -0.56 -8.29 2.29
CA LEU A 161 0.50 -7.53 2.94
C LEU A 161 1.49 -7.04 1.89
N ALA A 162 1.79 -5.74 1.90
CA ALA A 162 2.82 -5.15 1.07
C ALA A 162 4.22 -5.35 1.71
N HIS A 163 5.27 -5.30 0.89
CA HIS A 163 6.70 -5.22 1.25
C HIS A 163 7.02 -5.33 2.76
N ILE A 164 7.04 -6.54 3.28
CA ILE A 164 7.23 -6.85 4.71
C ILE A 164 8.58 -6.37 5.28
N ASP A 165 9.53 -6.05 4.43
CA ASP A 165 10.89 -5.66 4.79
C ASP A 165 11.19 -4.17 4.52
N TYR A 166 10.17 -3.32 4.49
CA TYR A 166 10.25 -1.92 4.08
C TYR A 166 11.42 -1.13 4.68
N PRO A 167 11.71 -1.15 6.01
CA PRO A 167 12.85 -0.42 6.57
C PRO A 167 14.21 -0.95 6.10
N THR A 168 14.34 -2.24 5.80
CA THR A 168 15.63 -2.84 5.42
C THR A 168 16.15 -2.28 4.11
N ARG A 169 15.25 -1.92 3.18
CA ARG A 169 15.59 -1.25 1.93
C ARG A 169 16.36 0.05 2.20
N TYR A 170 15.88 0.87 3.12
CA TYR A 170 16.49 2.17 3.42
C TYR A 170 17.72 2.04 4.29
N MET A 171 17.77 1.08 5.19
CA MET A 171 18.99 0.72 5.93
C MET A 171 20.12 0.38 4.96
N ARG A 172 19.89 -0.50 3.99
CA ARG A 172 20.88 -0.88 2.98
C ARG A 172 21.35 0.30 2.14
N LEU A 173 20.44 1.18 1.72
CA LEU A 173 20.79 2.40 0.98
C LEU A 173 21.69 3.34 1.79
N LYS A 174 21.64 3.28 3.12
CA LYS A 174 22.48 4.06 4.05
C LYS A 174 23.70 3.27 4.55
N GLY A 175 24.00 2.12 3.95
CA GLY A 175 25.14 1.28 4.27
C GLY A 175 25.05 0.53 5.60
N ILE A 176 23.83 0.37 6.12
CA ILE A 176 23.55 -0.39 7.34
C ILE A 176 23.06 -1.78 6.94
N ASP A 177 23.86 -2.79 7.29
CA ASP A 177 23.48 -4.19 7.15
C ASP A 177 22.94 -4.68 8.49
N CYS A 178 21.70 -5.15 8.49
CA CYS A 178 21.04 -5.68 9.68
C CYS A 178 20.52 -7.07 9.34
N PRO A 179 21.10 -8.14 9.94
CA PRO A 179 20.66 -9.50 9.69
C PRO A 179 19.26 -9.74 10.25
N LEU A 180 18.42 -10.46 9.51
CA LEU A 180 17.04 -10.77 9.90
C LEU A 180 16.93 -12.06 10.73
N GLU A 181 17.94 -12.93 10.70
CA GLU A 181 17.90 -14.21 11.40
C GLU A 181 17.55 -14.12 12.90
N PRO A 182 18.05 -13.09 13.66
CA PRO A 182 17.65 -12.93 15.06
C PRO A 182 16.18 -12.56 15.25
N LEU A 183 15.48 -12.18 14.17
CA LEU A 183 14.08 -11.73 14.20
C LEU A 183 13.09 -12.75 13.65
N TYR A 184 13.54 -13.95 13.24
CA TYR A 184 12.66 -14.96 12.64
C TYR A 184 11.54 -15.45 13.57
N ASP A 185 11.69 -15.30 14.86
CA ASP A 185 10.62 -15.64 15.81
C ASP A 185 9.52 -14.55 15.89
N VAL A 186 9.75 -13.39 15.28
CA VAL A 186 8.81 -12.25 15.28
C VAL A 186 8.20 -12.05 13.88
N ILE A 187 8.94 -12.43 12.82
CA ILE A 187 8.48 -12.39 11.43
C ILE A 187 7.59 -13.61 11.14
#